data_e39038a75e67d4bc800c1279c0cef3db
#
_entry.id   e39038a75e67d4bc800c1279c0cef3db
#
_cell.length_a   1.000
_cell.length_b   1.000
_cell.length_c   1.000
_cell.angle_alpha   90.00
_cell.angle_beta   90.00
_cell.angle_gamma   90.00
#
_symmetry.space_group_name_H-M   'P 1'
#
loop_
_entity.id
_entity.type
_entity.pdbx_description
1 polymer ?
#
loop_
_entity_poly.entity_id
_entity_poly.type
_entity_poly.pdbx_seq_one_letter_code
_entity_poly.pdbx_strand_id
1 'polypeptide(L)'
;MYEIARHHDPVPVTQMSMNASAVSATPADQLQLAHASLRSGQLGAAASTLRSLLRVQPQSALGWLVLGDTLDRAGLKRDAIRARAAALRHGRSAGWFRNMETTPEPWRPVIKDLIADVNRQLYDTVAQGLHAVIATHGATPMRRVAHAMNVFIGRVQDRPYSPHQAPKFLFFPGLEEGPFHDPNLHPWSARLVDGYDRIREEALAVLHDAAALESFLTFQPGQSKTGYLGGDGAKPAWDAFFFYRHGKRYDANHARAPFTSALLEEIERCEIEGQAPEICFSVLQPGTRIMPHYGVTNTRLVYHLPLLVPEDCALHVFGGGEHAWREREPVLFDDTFQHEAWNRSALPRIVLLMDCWNPHLRPEERSAMRVLVELISAYQDFGDPDFERVIAAIG
;
A
#
# COMPACT_ATOMS: atom_id res chain seq x y z
N MET A 1 49.21 -28.47 50.74
CA MET A 1 50.65 -28.30 50.97
C MET A 1 51.09 -27.05 50.25
N TYR A 2 51.57 -26.13 51.10
CA TYR A 2 52.46 -24.95 50.86
C TYR A 2 51.97 -23.86 49.86
N GLU A 3 51.51 -22.65 50.29
CA GLU A 3 52.29 -21.51 50.93
C GLU A 3 53.48 -21.08 50.05
N ILE A 4 53.60 -19.82 49.66
CA ILE A 4 54.02 -18.60 50.39
C ILE A 4 54.00 -17.44 49.36
N ALA A 5 53.32 -16.35 49.50
CA ALA A 5 53.53 -15.08 50.19
C ALA A 5 54.43 -14.03 49.49
N ARG A 6 53.85 -12.85 49.43
CA ARG A 6 54.35 -11.49 49.77
C ARG A 6 54.89 -10.53 48.71
N HIS A 7 54.16 -9.41 48.70
CA HIS A 7 54.60 -8.00 48.63
C HIS A 7 55.05 -7.38 47.31
N HIS A 8 54.31 -6.38 46.84
CA HIS A 8 54.69 -4.99 46.92
C HIS A 8 53.66 -4.02 46.36
N ASP A 9 53.33 -3.05 47.13
CA ASP A 9 52.96 -1.63 47.04
C ASP A 9 52.08 -1.07 45.87
N PRO A 10 51.24 -0.06 46.17
CA PRO A 10 50.17 0.42 45.38
C PRO A 10 50.61 1.41 44.30
N VAL A 11 50.12 1.24 43.06
CA VAL A 11 50.24 2.22 42.01
C VAL A 11 48.91 3.00 41.92
N PRO A 12 48.92 4.32 41.63
CA PRO A 12 47.83 5.24 41.94
C PRO A 12 46.63 5.03 41.04
N VAL A 13 45.46 5.22 41.65
CA VAL A 13 44.15 5.29 41.02
C VAL A 13 44.14 6.42 40.00
N THR A 14 44.33 6.07 38.71
CA THR A 14 44.03 6.98 37.64
C THR A 14 42.55 6.76 37.29
N GLN A 15 41.79 7.83 37.37
CA GLN A 15 40.38 7.92 37.01
C GLN A 15 40.11 7.23 35.67
N MET A 16 39.51 6.04 35.69
CA MET A 16 38.77 5.51 34.56
C MET A 16 37.42 6.20 34.53
N SER A 17 37.30 7.16 33.63
CA SER A 17 36.02 7.69 33.24
C SER A 17 35.14 6.51 32.78
N MET A 18 34.15 6.18 33.57
CA MET A 18 33.05 5.30 33.15
C MET A 18 32.32 6.01 32.02
N ASN A 19 32.66 5.64 30.79
CA ASN A 19 31.76 5.83 29.69
C ASN A 19 30.53 4.96 29.97
N ALA A 20 29.50 5.59 30.52
CA ALA A 20 28.17 5.03 30.55
C ALA A 20 27.73 4.87 29.09
N SER A 21 27.92 3.68 28.54
CA SER A 21 27.26 3.28 27.34
C SER A 21 25.77 3.47 27.60
N ALA A 22 25.16 4.44 26.93
CA ALA A 22 23.74 4.68 27.00
C ALA A 22 23.07 3.37 26.51
N VAL A 23 22.55 2.60 27.43
CA VAL A 23 21.68 1.47 27.15
C VAL A 23 20.48 2.08 26.44
N SER A 24 20.36 1.85 25.15
CA SER A 24 19.21 2.31 24.33
C SER A 24 17.96 1.73 24.97
N ALA A 25 17.04 2.59 25.38
CA ALA A 25 15.78 2.19 26.01
C ALA A 25 15.03 1.22 25.10
N THR A 26 14.54 0.12 25.66
CA THR A 26 13.74 -0.84 24.90
C THR A 26 12.44 -0.21 24.41
N PRO A 27 11.80 -0.74 23.36
CA PRO A 27 10.48 -0.28 22.93
C PRO A 27 9.43 -0.25 24.04
N ALA A 28 9.49 -1.21 24.97
CA ALA A 28 8.61 -1.26 26.13
C ALA A 28 8.89 -0.10 27.10
N ASP A 29 10.17 0.20 27.35
CA ASP A 29 10.57 1.34 28.19
C ASP A 29 10.15 2.67 27.55
N GLN A 30 10.31 2.80 26.25
CA GLN A 30 9.87 3.99 25.51
C GLN A 30 8.36 4.20 25.60
N LEU A 31 7.56 3.14 25.49
CA LEU A 31 6.11 3.22 25.66
C LEU A 31 5.72 3.64 27.07
N GLN A 32 6.37 3.08 28.09
CA GLN A 32 6.14 3.45 29.48
C GLN A 32 6.53 4.92 29.76
N LEU A 33 7.66 5.36 29.22
CA LEU A 33 8.14 6.75 29.33
C LEU A 33 7.15 7.72 28.66
N ALA A 34 6.67 7.39 27.47
CA ALA A 34 5.68 8.20 26.78
C ALA A 34 4.38 8.32 27.57
N HIS A 35 3.88 7.21 28.14
CA HIS A 35 2.72 7.22 29.04
C HIS A 35 2.94 8.07 30.30
N ALA A 36 4.12 8.00 30.90
CA ALA A 36 4.46 8.82 32.07
C ALA A 36 4.48 10.31 31.71
N SER A 37 5.11 10.67 30.60
CA SER A 37 5.16 12.05 30.08
C SER A 37 3.75 12.57 29.74
N LEU A 38 2.90 11.75 29.13
CA LEU A 38 1.50 12.08 28.84
C LEU A 38 0.71 12.38 30.14
N ARG A 39 0.87 11.53 31.16
CA ARG A 39 0.17 11.71 32.46
C ARG A 39 0.63 12.97 33.17
N SER A 40 1.90 13.33 33.09
CA SER A 40 2.46 14.55 33.69
C SER A 40 2.24 15.82 32.86
N GLY A 41 1.53 15.70 31.71
CA GLY A 41 1.25 16.83 30.83
C GLY A 41 2.42 17.28 29.94
N GLN A 42 3.51 16.53 29.91
CA GLN A 42 4.71 16.82 29.10
C GLN A 42 4.49 16.31 27.65
N LEU A 43 3.56 16.96 26.91
CA LEU A 43 3.08 16.47 25.62
C LEU A 43 4.17 16.41 24.54
N GLY A 44 5.07 17.40 24.49
CA GLY A 44 6.20 17.42 23.56
C GLY A 44 7.18 16.26 23.80
N ALA A 45 7.50 15.97 25.07
CA ALA A 45 8.35 14.85 25.46
C ALA A 45 7.70 13.51 25.10
N ALA A 46 6.38 13.37 25.35
CA ALA A 46 5.63 12.18 24.95
C ALA A 46 5.67 11.96 23.43
N ALA A 47 5.40 13.00 22.64
CA ALA A 47 5.42 12.91 21.17
C ALA A 47 6.81 12.55 20.62
N SER A 48 7.88 13.14 21.16
CA SER A 48 9.27 12.84 20.76
C SER A 48 9.66 11.41 21.08
N THR A 49 9.28 10.90 22.25
CA THR A 49 9.53 9.50 22.65
C THR A 49 8.76 8.55 21.75
N LEU A 50 7.49 8.85 21.43
CA LEU A 50 6.66 8.03 20.53
C LEU A 50 7.18 8.03 19.09
N ARG A 51 7.72 9.15 18.59
CA ARG A 51 8.41 9.19 17.30
C ARG A 51 9.57 8.19 17.27
N SER A 52 10.42 8.19 18.31
CA SER A 52 11.55 7.27 18.42
C SER A 52 11.09 5.80 18.45
N LEU A 53 10.04 5.49 19.23
CA LEU A 53 9.43 4.17 19.29
C LEU A 53 8.88 3.73 17.93
N LEU A 54 8.08 4.57 17.28
CA LEU A 54 7.38 4.24 16.03
C LEU A 54 8.31 4.17 14.81
N ARG A 55 9.49 4.81 14.86
CA ARG A 55 10.56 4.59 13.88
C ARG A 55 11.14 3.17 13.95
N VAL A 56 11.25 2.60 15.15
CA VAL A 56 11.79 1.24 15.36
C VAL A 56 10.68 0.19 15.24
N GLN A 57 9.48 0.52 15.71
CA GLN A 57 8.30 -0.35 15.68
C GLN A 57 7.07 0.36 15.07
N PRO A 58 7.05 0.60 13.76
CA PRO A 58 5.96 1.31 13.10
C PRO A 58 4.60 0.59 13.23
N GLN A 59 4.60 -0.72 13.52
CA GLN A 59 3.42 -1.54 13.73
C GLN A 59 2.89 -1.52 15.18
N SER A 60 3.48 -0.74 16.10
CA SER A 60 3.05 -0.69 17.50
C SER A 60 1.69 -0.01 17.68
N ALA A 61 0.61 -0.83 17.71
CA ALA A 61 -0.75 -0.32 17.90
C ALA A 61 -0.89 0.53 19.19
N LEU A 62 -0.24 0.13 20.27
CA LEU A 62 -0.27 0.88 21.54
C LEU A 62 0.51 2.20 21.44
N GLY A 63 1.64 2.21 20.74
CA GLY A 63 2.38 3.43 20.46
C GLY A 63 1.53 4.46 19.72
N TRP A 64 0.79 4.02 18.70
CA TRP A 64 -0.13 4.86 17.96
C TRP A 64 -1.32 5.35 18.79
N LEU A 65 -1.86 4.52 19.71
CA LEU A 65 -2.93 4.94 20.62
C LEU A 65 -2.45 6.06 21.55
N VAL A 66 -1.28 5.89 22.18
CA VAL A 66 -0.71 6.90 23.09
C VAL A 66 -0.39 8.19 22.34
N LEU A 67 0.07 8.10 21.08
CA LEU A 67 0.27 9.27 20.23
C LEU A 67 -1.06 9.98 19.98
N GLY A 68 -2.12 9.24 19.65
CA GLY A 68 -3.45 9.79 19.46
C GLY A 68 -3.95 10.57 20.68
N ASP A 69 -3.78 10.03 21.88
CA ASP A 69 -4.16 10.70 23.12
C ASP A 69 -3.28 11.92 23.43
N THR A 70 -1.98 11.84 23.10
CA THR A 70 -1.06 12.97 23.23
C THR A 70 -1.47 14.14 22.35
N LEU A 71 -1.76 13.86 21.08
CA LEU A 71 -2.19 14.85 20.09
C LEU A 71 -3.58 15.44 20.42
N ASP A 72 -4.47 14.61 20.93
CA ASP A 72 -5.81 15.04 21.35
C ASP A 72 -5.76 16.04 22.50
N ARG A 73 -4.90 15.77 23.51
CA ARG A 73 -4.65 16.71 24.63
C ARG A 73 -3.93 17.98 24.18
N ALA A 74 -3.10 17.89 23.14
CA ALA A 74 -2.47 19.05 22.51
C ALA A 74 -3.44 19.90 21.65
N GLY A 75 -4.69 19.47 21.49
CA GLY A 75 -5.67 20.14 20.63
C GLY A 75 -5.55 19.85 19.14
N LEU A 76 -4.60 18.98 18.75
CA LEU A 76 -4.33 18.58 17.35
C LEU A 76 -5.29 17.46 16.92
N LYS A 77 -6.60 17.77 16.88
CA LYS A 77 -7.67 16.79 16.71
C LYS A 77 -7.57 15.95 15.44
N ARG A 78 -7.22 16.59 14.30
CA ARG A 78 -7.07 15.87 13.02
C ARG A 78 -5.94 14.85 13.08
N ASP A 79 -4.80 15.21 13.66
CA ASP A 79 -3.65 14.33 13.77
C ASP A 79 -3.90 13.22 14.81
N ALA A 80 -4.61 13.52 15.89
CA ALA A 80 -5.04 12.55 16.89
C ALA A 80 -5.85 11.40 16.24
N ILE A 81 -6.78 11.74 15.35
CA ILE A 81 -7.59 10.74 14.65
C ILE A 81 -6.77 9.92 13.65
N ARG A 82 -5.84 10.55 12.92
CA ARG A 82 -4.91 9.84 12.03
C ARG A 82 -4.07 8.82 12.82
N ALA A 83 -3.51 9.21 13.94
CA ALA A 83 -2.77 8.32 14.83
C ALA A 83 -3.65 7.17 15.37
N ARG A 84 -4.87 7.47 15.78
CA ARG A 84 -5.85 6.47 16.24
C ARG A 84 -6.27 5.51 15.11
N ALA A 85 -6.42 6.00 13.87
CA ALA A 85 -6.67 5.17 12.69
C ALA A 85 -5.49 4.20 12.44
N ALA A 86 -4.24 4.70 12.56
CA ALA A 86 -3.05 3.85 12.47
C ALA A 86 -3.02 2.78 13.57
N ALA A 87 -3.39 3.12 14.81
CA ALA A 87 -3.51 2.17 15.92
C ALA A 87 -4.49 1.03 15.59
N LEU A 88 -5.68 1.37 15.08
CA LEU A 88 -6.70 0.38 14.69
C LEU A 88 -6.20 -0.50 13.54
N ARG A 89 -5.54 0.07 12.52
CA ARG A 89 -5.00 -0.67 11.39
C ARG A 89 -3.94 -1.68 11.84
N HIS A 90 -2.95 -1.24 12.61
CA HIS A 90 -1.88 -2.10 13.10
C HIS A 90 -2.38 -3.14 14.11
N GLY A 91 -3.33 -2.77 14.97
CA GLY A 91 -3.96 -3.71 15.87
C GLY A 91 -4.70 -4.83 15.12
N ARG A 92 -5.47 -4.48 14.08
CA ARG A 92 -6.15 -5.47 13.22
C ARG A 92 -5.18 -6.38 12.49
N SER A 93 -4.07 -5.85 11.99
CA SER A 93 -3.01 -6.64 11.35
C SER A 93 -2.34 -7.62 12.33
N ALA A 94 -2.19 -7.22 13.59
CA ALA A 94 -1.68 -8.08 14.67
C ALA A 94 -2.74 -9.06 15.22
N GLY A 95 -3.96 -9.06 14.71
CA GLY A 95 -5.05 -9.93 15.16
C GLY A 95 -5.91 -9.34 16.27
N TRP A 96 -5.61 -8.12 16.76
CA TRP A 96 -6.38 -7.39 17.76
C TRP A 96 -7.45 -6.51 17.09
N PHE A 97 -8.39 -6.00 17.87
CA PHE A 97 -9.37 -4.97 17.43
C PHE A 97 -10.20 -5.35 16.19
N ARG A 98 -10.29 -6.65 15.84
CA ARG A 98 -11.14 -7.12 14.74
C ARG A 98 -12.61 -7.20 15.14
N ASN A 99 -12.83 -7.65 16.39
CA ASN A 99 -14.13 -7.74 17.07
C ASN A 99 -13.92 -7.64 18.58
N MET A 100 -15.00 -7.74 19.36
CA MET A 100 -14.91 -7.69 20.82
C MET A 100 -14.19 -8.90 21.44
N GLU A 101 -14.18 -10.05 20.76
CA GLU A 101 -13.49 -11.26 21.24
C GLU A 101 -11.97 -11.12 21.10
N THR A 102 -11.52 -10.58 19.97
CA THR A 102 -10.09 -10.34 19.70
C THR A 102 -9.55 -9.06 20.37
N THR A 103 -10.43 -8.28 21.01
CA THR A 103 -10.05 -7.09 21.77
C THR A 103 -9.89 -7.46 23.24
N PRO A 104 -8.69 -7.25 23.85
CA PRO A 104 -8.50 -7.48 25.28
C PRO A 104 -9.55 -6.73 26.12
N GLU A 105 -10.11 -7.41 27.14
CA GLU A 105 -11.28 -6.93 27.87
C GLU A 105 -11.18 -5.49 28.40
N PRO A 106 -10.07 -5.05 29.00
CA PRO A 106 -9.94 -3.67 29.47
C PRO A 106 -10.05 -2.60 28.38
N TRP A 107 -9.78 -2.96 27.12
CA TRP A 107 -9.76 -2.07 25.98
C TRP A 107 -11.07 -2.03 25.20
N ARG A 108 -11.98 -2.98 25.44
CA ARG A 108 -13.23 -3.11 24.66
C ARG A 108 -14.07 -1.84 24.58
N PRO A 109 -14.38 -1.16 25.71
CA PRO A 109 -15.14 0.10 25.64
C PRO A 109 -14.39 1.18 24.87
N VAL A 110 -13.09 1.37 25.16
CA VAL A 110 -12.25 2.40 24.53
C VAL A 110 -12.14 2.17 23.02
N ILE A 111 -11.91 0.94 22.60
CA ILE A 111 -11.77 0.59 21.17
C ILE A 111 -13.09 0.75 20.42
N LYS A 112 -14.23 0.41 21.06
CA LYS A 112 -15.55 0.61 20.45
C LYS A 112 -15.81 2.09 20.15
N ASP A 113 -15.58 2.96 21.14
CA ASP A 113 -15.78 4.40 20.98
C ASP A 113 -14.76 4.99 19.98
N LEU A 114 -13.52 4.53 20.03
CA LEU A 114 -12.47 4.91 19.11
C LEU A 114 -12.82 4.58 17.65
N ILE A 115 -13.34 3.39 17.38
CA ILE A 115 -13.78 2.99 16.03
C ILE A 115 -14.92 3.92 15.56
N ALA A 116 -15.88 4.20 16.43
CA ALA A 116 -16.99 5.10 16.08
C ALA A 116 -16.51 6.52 15.76
N ASP A 117 -15.57 7.05 16.55
CA ASP A 117 -15.01 8.38 16.35
C ASP A 117 -14.16 8.48 15.09
N VAL A 118 -13.26 7.53 14.86
CA VAL A 118 -12.42 7.48 13.64
C VAL A 118 -13.31 7.40 12.40
N ASN A 119 -14.30 6.51 12.40
CA ASN A 119 -15.21 6.34 11.26
C ASN A 119 -16.05 7.60 11.00
N ARG A 120 -16.55 8.25 12.05
CA ARG A 120 -17.32 9.51 11.91
C ARG A 120 -16.46 10.60 11.28
N GLN A 121 -15.26 10.84 11.82
CA GLN A 121 -14.41 11.93 11.34
C GLN A 121 -13.88 11.66 9.93
N LEU A 122 -13.55 10.41 9.61
CA LEU A 122 -13.19 10.03 8.24
C LEU A 122 -14.36 10.30 7.29
N TYR A 123 -15.57 9.91 7.67
CA TYR A 123 -16.77 10.18 6.87
C TYR A 123 -16.98 11.69 6.64
N ASP A 124 -16.89 12.49 7.69
CA ASP A 124 -17.07 13.94 7.61
C ASP A 124 -15.99 14.60 6.72
N THR A 125 -14.73 14.13 6.84
CA THR A 125 -13.62 14.61 6.00
C THR A 125 -13.87 14.31 4.52
N VAL A 126 -14.27 13.08 4.21
CA VAL A 126 -14.60 12.66 2.84
C VAL A 126 -15.81 13.43 2.31
N ALA A 127 -16.87 13.58 3.11
CA ALA A 127 -18.05 14.31 2.72
C ALA A 127 -17.73 15.77 2.37
N GLN A 128 -16.88 16.42 3.17
CA GLN A 128 -16.40 17.78 2.89
C GLN A 128 -15.57 17.84 1.60
N GLY A 129 -14.64 16.89 1.40
CA GLY A 129 -13.81 16.83 0.20
C GLY A 129 -14.61 16.59 -1.08
N LEU A 130 -15.73 15.89 -0.99
CA LEU A 130 -16.63 15.64 -2.12
C LEU A 130 -17.55 16.82 -2.47
N HIS A 131 -17.57 17.89 -1.69
CA HIS A 131 -18.47 19.03 -1.96
C HIS A 131 -18.26 19.62 -3.36
N ALA A 132 -17.02 19.77 -3.81
CA ALA A 132 -16.72 20.29 -5.14
C ALA A 132 -17.24 19.37 -6.26
N VAL A 133 -17.05 18.05 -6.09
CA VAL A 133 -17.55 17.06 -7.04
C VAL A 133 -19.08 17.06 -7.08
N ILE A 134 -19.72 17.12 -5.91
CA ILE A 134 -21.19 17.19 -5.78
C ILE A 134 -21.72 18.49 -6.41
N ALA A 135 -21.04 19.62 -6.19
CA ALA A 135 -21.42 20.91 -6.78
C ALA A 135 -21.36 20.87 -8.31
N THR A 136 -20.39 20.15 -8.87
CA THR A 136 -20.20 20.03 -10.33
C THR A 136 -21.18 19.04 -10.96
N HIS A 137 -21.41 17.89 -10.34
CA HIS A 137 -22.12 16.76 -10.95
C HIS A 137 -23.49 16.45 -10.32
N GLY A 138 -23.82 17.10 -9.21
CA GLY A 138 -25.03 16.82 -8.41
C GLY A 138 -24.89 15.65 -7.45
N ALA A 139 -25.84 15.53 -6.51
CA ALA A 139 -25.82 14.50 -5.48
C ALA A 139 -26.25 13.11 -6.00
N THR A 140 -27.09 13.05 -7.03
CA THR A 140 -27.66 11.79 -7.53
C THR A 140 -26.59 10.81 -8.04
N PRO A 141 -25.60 11.22 -8.86
CA PRO A 141 -24.52 10.35 -9.28
C PRO A 141 -23.65 9.84 -8.12
N MET A 142 -23.60 10.58 -7.01
CA MET A 142 -22.76 10.26 -5.84
C MET A 142 -23.35 9.17 -4.93
N ARG A 143 -24.54 8.63 -5.21
CA ARG A 143 -25.19 7.62 -4.33
C ARG A 143 -24.35 6.36 -4.17
N ARG A 144 -23.75 5.85 -5.26
CA ARG A 144 -22.90 4.65 -5.21
C ARG A 144 -21.58 4.95 -4.47
N VAL A 145 -21.00 6.14 -4.65
CA VAL A 145 -19.80 6.59 -3.93
C VAL A 145 -20.09 6.67 -2.43
N ALA A 146 -21.22 7.27 -2.03
CA ALA A 146 -21.65 7.34 -0.64
C ALA A 146 -21.91 5.94 -0.05
N HIS A 147 -22.48 5.02 -0.85
CA HIS A 147 -22.67 3.64 -0.45
C HIS A 147 -21.34 2.93 -0.24
N ALA A 148 -20.39 3.03 -1.18
CA ALA A 148 -19.05 2.48 -1.04
C ALA A 148 -18.33 3.01 0.21
N MET A 149 -18.45 4.30 0.51
CA MET A 149 -17.91 4.88 1.73
C MET A 149 -18.57 4.30 3.00
N ASN A 150 -19.89 4.13 3.02
CA ASN A 150 -20.57 3.52 4.15
C ASN A 150 -20.16 2.06 4.38
N VAL A 151 -19.90 1.31 3.30
CA VAL A 151 -19.32 -0.05 3.36
C VAL A 151 -17.91 -0.01 3.93
N PHE A 152 -17.07 0.90 3.41
CA PHE A 152 -15.68 1.06 3.85
C PHE A 152 -15.54 1.33 5.36
N ILE A 153 -16.39 2.19 5.91
CA ILE A 153 -16.39 2.50 7.36
C ILE A 153 -17.24 1.53 8.21
N GLY A 154 -17.82 0.50 7.58
CA GLY A 154 -18.58 -0.55 8.28
C GLY A 154 -19.98 -0.13 8.77
N ARG A 155 -20.55 0.97 8.25
CA ARG A 155 -21.95 1.37 8.53
C ARG A 155 -22.96 0.48 7.81
N VAL A 156 -22.59 -0.02 6.65
CA VAL A 156 -23.38 -0.93 5.83
C VAL A 156 -22.55 -2.18 5.60
N GLN A 157 -23.18 -3.34 5.74
CA GLN A 157 -22.57 -4.62 5.39
C GLN A 157 -22.90 -4.94 3.95
N ASP A 158 -21.93 -4.76 3.10
CA ASP A 158 -21.95 -5.18 1.70
C ASP A 158 -20.59 -5.78 1.36
N ARG A 159 -20.59 -6.76 0.48
CA ARG A 159 -19.37 -7.51 0.14
C ARG A 159 -19.49 -8.03 -1.30
N PRO A 160 -18.37 -8.35 -1.95
CA PRO A 160 -18.40 -9.07 -3.21
C PRO A 160 -19.27 -10.31 -3.17
N TYR A 161 -19.97 -10.57 -4.24
CA TYR A 161 -20.79 -11.77 -4.37
C TYR A 161 -19.92 -13.03 -4.48
N SER A 162 -18.82 -12.94 -5.20
CA SER A 162 -17.89 -14.05 -5.37
C SER A 162 -17.06 -14.28 -4.10
N PRO A 163 -16.93 -15.51 -3.60
CA PRO A 163 -16.04 -15.84 -2.50
C PRO A 163 -14.55 -15.70 -2.87
N HIS A 164 -14.23 -15.60 -4.16
CA HIS A 164 -12.87 -15.42 -4.65
C HIS A 164 -12.46 -13.96 -4.76
N GLN A 165 -13.36 -13.02 -4.52
CA GLN A 165 -13.10 -11.58 -4.58
C GLN A 165 -12.99 -11.00 -3.17
N ALA A 166 -11.86 -10.37 -2.86
CA ALA A 166 -11.61 -9.76 -1.55
C ALA A 166 -10.68 -8.54 -1.69
N PRO A 167 -11.21 -7.38 -2.12
CA PRO A 167 -10.43 -6.14 -2.22
C PRO A 167 -9.77 -5.79 -0.89
N LYS A 168 -8.46 -5.51 -0.91
CA LYS A 168 -7.70 -5.24 0.32
C LYS A 168 -7.91 -3.85 0.91
N PHE A 169 -8.39 -2.92 0.10
CA PHE A 169 -8.56 -1.53 0.52
C PHE A 169 -10.00 -1.06 0.43
N LEU A 170 -10.57 -0.99 -0.76
CA LEU A 170 -11.91 -0.45 -0.99
C LEU A 170 -12.71 -1.35 -1.92
N PHE A 171 -13.89 -1.77 -1.48
CA PHE A 171 -14.90 -2.38 -2.34
C PHE A 171 -15.92 -1.32 -2.78
N PHE A 172 -16.17 -1.24 -4.08
CA PHE A 172 -17.19 -0.38 -4.67
C PHE A 172 -18.36 -1.24 -5.14
N PRO A 173 -19.49 -1.25 -4.41
CA PRO A 173 -20.64 -2.11 -4.75
C PRO A 173 -21.32 -1.70 -6.05
N GLY A 174 -21.94 -2.70 -6.72
CA GLY A 174 -22.76 -2.47 -7.90
C GLY A 174 -21.98 -2.15 -9.18
N LEU A 175 -20.70 -2.46 -9.24
CA LEU A 175 -19.96 -2.65 -10.48
C LEU A 175 -20.25 -4.04 -11.02
N GLU A 176 -20.08 -4.23 -12.33
CA GLU A 176 -20.15 -5.56 -12.92
C GLU A 176 -19.06 -6.44 -12.32
N GLU A 177 -19.46 -7.55 -11.72
CA GLU A 177 -18.55 -8.51 -11.10
C GLU A 177 -18.11 -9.56 -12.10
N GLY A 178 -16.84 -9.82 -12.14
CA GLY A 178 -16.25 -10.88 -12.95
C GLY A 178 -14.75 -10.88 -12.85
N PRO A 179 -14.11 -12.07 -12.93
CA PRO A 179 -12.65 -12.15 -12.90
C PRO A 179 -12.00 -11.56 -14.15
N PHE A 180 -12.67 -11.64 -15.31
CA PHE A 180 -12.20 -11.09 -16.59
C PHE A 180 -13.28 -10.20 -17.21
N HIS A 181 -12.84 -9.15 -17.88
CA HIS A 181 -13.67 -8.19 -18.59
C HIS A 181 -13.21 -8.08 -20.05
N ASP A 182 -14.09 -7.57 -20.92
CA ASP A 182 -13.73 -7.32 -22.32
C ASP A 182 -12.80 -6.10 -22.42
N PRO A 183 -11.55 -6.26 -22.92
CA PRO A 183 -10.63 -5.13 -23.12
C PRO A 183 -11.18 -4.05 -24.05
N ASN A 184 -12.12 -4.38 -24.95
CA ASN A 184 -12.74 -3.43 -25.88
C ASN A 184 -13.71 -2.46 -25.19
N LEU A 185 -14.06 -2.68 -23.93
CA LEU A 185 -14.77 -1.68 -23.10
C LEU A 185 -13.93 -0.39 -22.92
N HIS A 186 -12.63 -0.48 -23.19
CA HIS A 186 -11.74 0.68 -23.27
C HIS A 186 -11.42 0.98 -24.76
N PRO A 187 -11.92 2.09 -25.32
CA PRO A 187 -11.68 2.46 -26.72
C PRO A 187 -10.20 2.61 -27.09
N TRP A 188 -9.34 2.91 -26.12
CA TRP A 188 -7.90 3.03 -26.33
C TRP A 188 -7.20 1.66 -26.47
N SER A 189 -7.82 0.54 -26.09
CA SER A 189 -7.23 -0.80 -26.22
C SER A 189 -6.82 -1.11 -27.65
N ALA A 190 -7.68 -0.78 -28.61
CA ALA A 190 -7.39 -0.97 -30.04
C ALA A 190 -6.10 -0.24 -30.48
N ARG A 191 -5.87 0.99 -29.99
CA ARG A 191 -4.67 1.76 -30.32
C ARG A 191 -3.39 1.10 -29.81
N LEU A 192 -3.42 0.50 -28.61
CA LEU A 192 -2.29 -0.26 -28.07
C LEU A 192 -2.03 -1.52 -28.91
N VAL A 193 -3.08 -2.21 -29.34
CA VAL A 193 -2.98 -3.39 -30.21
C VAL A 193 -2.44 -2.99 -31.60
N ASP A 194 -2.89 -1.88 -32.17
CA ASP A 194 -2.39 -1.35 -33.45
C ASP A 194 -0.89 -0.95 -33.34
N GLY A 195 -0.49 -0.40 -32.21
CA GLY A 195 0.90 -0.01 -31.90
C GLY A 195 1.80 -1.16 -31.45
N TYR A 196 1.29 -2.39 -31.37
CA TYR A 196 1.92 -3.54 -30.76
C TYR A 196 3.39 -3.75 -31.17
N ASP A 197 3.69 -3.76 -32.46
CA ASP A 197 5.03 -4.11 -32.96
C ASP A 197 6.09 -3.12 -32.46
N ARG A 198 5.75 -1.83 -32.39
CA ARG A 198 6.65 -0.79 -31.87
C ARG A 198 6.76 -0.82 -30.35
N ILE A 199 5.65 -1.04 -29.65
CA ILE A 199 5.65 -1.23 -28.17
C ILE A 199 6.56 -2.41 -27.83
N ARG A 200 6.43 -3.52 -28.54
CA ARG A 200 7.24 -4.71 -28.33
C ARG A 200 8.72 -4.47 -28.60
N GLU A 201 9.06 -3.75 -29.69
CA GLU A 201 10.43 -3.37 -29.99
C GLU A 201 11.07 -2.54 -28.87
N GLU A 202 10.36 -1.53 -28.35
CA GLU A 202 10.83 -0.72 -27.22
C GLU A 202 10.97 -1.54 -25.93
N ALA A 203 10.04 -2.45 -25.65
CA ALA A 203 10.10 -3.33 -24.48
C ALA A 203 11.32 -4.29 -24.54
N LEU A 204 11.60 -4.86 -25.73
CA LEU A 204 12.77 -5.72 -25.93
C LEU A 204 14.09 -4.93 -25.82
N ALA A 205 14.13 -3.69 -26.33
CA ALA A 205 15.30 -2.82 -26.18
C ALA A 205 15.60 -2.51 -24.70
N VAL A 206 14.57 -2.28 -23.90
CA VAL A 206 14.71 -2.08 -22.43
C VAL A 206 15.20 -3.33 -21.73
N LEU A 207 14.74 -4.52 -22.12
CA LEU A 207 15.13 -5.79 -21.50
C LEU A 207 16.64 -6.05 -21.59
N HIS A 208 17.33 -5.55 -22.63
CA HIS A 208 18.77 -5.68 -22.77
C HIS A 208 19.58 -4.84 -21.77
N ASP A 209 18.94 -3.89 -21.08
CA ASP A 209 19.56 -3.08 -20.02
C ASP A 209 18.99 -3.43 -18.65
N ALA A 210 19.58 -4.43 -18.01
CA ALA A 210 19.15 -4.87 -16.70
C ALA A 210 19.18 -3.76 -15.63
N ALA A 211 19.98 -2.71 -15.80
CA ALA A 211 20.04 -1.57 -14.88
C ALA A 211 18.81 -0.65 -14.99
N ALA A 212 18.02 -0.78 -16.06
CA ALA A 212 16.78 -0.04 -16.25
C ALA A 212 15.58 -0.69 -15.54
N LEU A 213 15.72 -1.93 -15.12
CA LEU A 213 14.66 -2.68 -14.45
C LEU A 213 14.75 -2.52 -12.94
N GLU A 214 13.62 -2.22 -12.33
CA GLU A 214 13.44 -2.20 -10.88
C GLU A 214 12.62 -3.40 -10.44
N SER A 215 12.81 -3.87 -9.18
CA SER A 215 11.89 -4.88 -8.63
C SER A 215 10.47 -4.32 -8.56
N PHE A 216 9.50 -5.06 -9.08
CA PHE A 216 8.08 -4.67 -8.98
C PHE A 216 7.63 -4.59 -7.52
N LEU A 217 8.06 -5.56 -6.70
CA LEU A 217 7.79 -5.56 -5.27
C LEU A 217 8.93 -4.90 -4.49
N THR A 218 8.58 -3.96 -3.62
CA THR A 218 9.53 -3.36 -2.69
C THR A 218 9.49 -4.10 -1.35
N PHE A 219 10.64 -4.64 -0.93
CA PHE A 219 10.80 -5.33 0.35
C PHE A 219 11.68 -4.50 1.28
N GLN A 220 11.29 -4.45 2.55
CA GLN A 220 12.15 -3.86 3.58
C GLN A 220 13.39 -4.73 3.78
N PRO A 221 14.53 -4.15 4.20
CA PRO A 221 15.72 -4.93 4.54
C PRO A 221 15.39 -6.05 5.54
N GLY A 222 15.71 -7.30 5.18
CA GLY A 222 15.40 -8.50 5.98
C GLY A 222 13.99 -9.07 5.83
N GLN A 223 13.12 -8.45 5.06
CA GLN A 223 11.79 -9.01 4.76
C GLN A 223 11.93 -10.19 3.81
N SER A 224 11.30 -11.34 4.16
CA SER A 224 11.27 -12.52 3.30
C SER A 224 10.40 -12.28 2.05
N LYS A 225 10.91 -12.66 0.89
CA LYS A 225 10.15 -12.70 -0.37
C LYS A 225 9.23 -13.92 -0.46
N THR A 226 9.47 -14.94 0.38
CA THR A 226 8.65 -16.16 0.44
C THR A 226 7.22 -15.81 0.81
N GLY A 227 6.25 -16.25 0.02
CA GLY A 227 4.84 -15.86 0.16
C GLY A 227 4.38 -14.78 -0.82
N TYR A 228 5.33 -14.07 -1.48
CA TYR A 228 5.06 -13.15 -2.59
C TYR A 228 5.56 -13.69 -3.91
N LEU A 229 6.78 -14.24 -3.91
CA LEU A 229 7.41 -14.87 -5.06
C LEU A 229 7.88 -16.26 -4.69
N GLY A 230 7.75 -17.20 -5.62
CA GLY A 230 8.21 -18.58 -5.55
C GLY A 230 8.64 -19.05 -6.93
N GLY A 231 8.80 -20.38 -7.07
CA GLY A 231 9.16 -21.04 -8.33
C GLY A 231 10.52 -21.72 -8.26
N ASP A 232 10.85 -22.46 -9.31
CA ASP A 232 12.04 -23.31 -9.42
C ASP A 232 13.23 -22.58 -10.08
N GLY A 233 13.07 -21.30 -10.42
CA GLY A 233 14.14 -20.49 -10.98
C GLY A 233 15.27 -20.24 -9.97
N ALA A 234 16.50 -20.09 -10.45
CA ALA A 234 17.66 -19.83 -9.61
C ALA A 234 17.55 -18.54 -8.79
N LYS A 235 16.80 -17.55 -9.31
CA LYS A 235 16.50 -16.27 -8.66
C LYS A 235 15.12 -15.80 -9.08
N PRO A 236 14.05 -16.28 -8.44
CA PRO A 236 12.70 -15.77 -8.74
C PRO A 236 12.65 -14.25 -8.62
N ALA A 237 12.24 -13.58 -9.70
CA ALA A 237 12.13 -12.14 -9.73
C ALA A 237 10.98 -11.67 -10.62
N TRP A 238 10.32 -10.65 -10.14
CA TRP A 238 9.34 -9.88 -10.88
C TRP A 238 9.86 -8.46 -10.97
N ASP A 239 10.30 -8.08 -12.16
CA ASP A 239 10.91 -6.80 -12.44
C ASP A 239 10.00 -5.94 -13.29
N ALA A 240 10.25 -4.65 -13.33
CA ALA A 240 9.48 -3.71 -14.11
C ALA A 240 10.32 -2.53 -14.62
N PHE A 241 9.96 -2.06 -15.81
CA PHE A 241 10.38 -0.76 -16.34
C PHE A 241 9.16 0.17 -16.24
N PHE A 242 9.15 1.03 -15.22
CA PHE A 242 8.00 1.87 -14.91
C PHE A 242 7.92 3.12 -15.79
N PHE A 243 6.78 3.34 -16.43
CA PHE A 243 6.37 4.64 -16.95
C PHE A 243 5.74 5.48 -15.83
N TYR A 244 4.86 4.84 -15.05
CA TYR A 244 4.25 5.41 -13.85
C TYR A 244 4.33 4.39 -12.71
N ARG A 245 4.64 4.88 -11.51
CA ARG A 245 4.60 4.07 -10.28
C ARG A 245 3.99 4.90 -9.16
N HIS A 246 2.93 4.40 -8.53
CA HIS A 246 2.14 5.12 -7.52
C HIS A 246 1.72 6.52 -8.00
N GLY A 247 1.31 6.64 -9.26
CA GLY A 247 0.95 7.90 -9.89
C GLY A 247 2.14 8.81 -10.28
N LYS A 248 3.35 8.49 -9.86
CA LYS A 248 4.56 9.26 -10.21
C LYS A 248 5.06 8.88 -11.60
N ARG A 249 5.26 9.89 -12.46
CA ARG A 249 5.82 9.73 -13.80
C ARG A 249 7.34 9.56 -13.76
N TYR A 250 7.87 8.67 -14.58
CA TYR A 250 9.30 8.37 -14.73
C TYR A 250 9.82 8.93 -16.07
N ASP A 251 10.14 10.23 -16.12
CA ASP A 251 10.49 10.93 -17.36
C ASP A 251 11.65 10.30 -18.14
N ALA A 252 12.69 9.81 -17.45
CA ALA A 252 13.81 9.13 -18.07
C ALA A 252 13.37 7.86 -18.82
N ASN A 253 12.40 7.13 -18.26
CA ASN A 253 11.88 5.92 -18.88
C ASN A 253 10.96 6.25 -20.07
N HIS A 254 10.14 7.29 -19.95
CA HIS A 254 9.35 7.81 -21.08
C HIS A 254 10.23 8.19 -22.27
N ALA A 255 11.38 8.83 -22.02
CA ALA A 255 12.32 9.19 -23.07
C ALA A 255 12.97 7.98 -23.77
N ARG A 256 13.07 6.83 -23.08
CA ARG A 256 13.66 5.58 -23.62
C ARG A 256 12.67 4.72 -24.42
N ALA A 257 11.38 4.91 -24.21
CA ALA A 257 10.30 4.25 -24.95
C ALA A 257 9.31 5.30 -25.46
N PRO A 258 9.74 6.17 -26.41
CA PRO A 258 8.98 7.37 -26.79
C PRO A 258 7.67 7.05 -27.53
N PHE A 259 7.59 5.97 -28.28
CA PHE A 259 6.36 5.58 -28.96
C PHE A 259 5.30 5.08 -27.96
N THR A 260 5.69 4.17 -27.06
CA THR A 260 4.81 3.71 -25.98
C THR A 260 4.38 4.89 -25.12
N SER A 261 5.32 5.79 -24.78
CA SER A 261 5.05 7.01 -24.04
C SER A 261 3.96 7.87 -24.70
N ALA A 262 4.07 8.13 -26.00
CA ALA A 262 3.11 8.92 -26.75
C ALA A 262 1.70 8.31 -26.70
N LEU A 263 1.57 6.99 -26.86
CA LEU A 263 0.30 6.31 -26.74
C LEU A 263 -0.29 6.40 -25.33
N LEU A 264 0.54 6.24 -24.29
CA LEU A 264 0.11 6.34 -22.89
C LEU A 264 -0.39 7.75 -22.51
N GLU A 265 0.14 8.81 -23.15
CA GLU A 265 -0.34 10.18 -22.92
C GLU A 265 -1.74 10.44 -23.52
N GLU A 266 -2.16 9.65 -24.51
CA GLU A 266 -3.49 9.76 -25.13
C GLU A 266 -4.58 8.96 -24.41
N ILE A 267 -4.22 8.16 -23.39
CA ILE A 267 -5.13 7.29 -22.65
C ILE A 267 -5.64 8.02 -21.41
N GLU A 268 -6.95 7.87 -21.11
CA GLU A 268 -7.48 8.28 -19.79
C GLU A 268 -6.90 7.38 -18.71
N ARG A 269 -5.90 7.89 -17.98
CA ARG A 269 -5.27 7.18 -16.87
C ARG A 269 -6.10 7.27 -15.60
N CYS A 270 -6.02 6.24 -14.77
CA CYS A 270 -6.63 6.28 -13.44
C CYS A 270 -5.69 7.01 -12.45
N GLU A 271 -5.60 8.33 -12.59
CA GLU A 271 -4.70 9.17 -11.81
C GLU A 271 -5.26 9.42 -10.41
N ILE A 272 -4.53 8.98 -9.39
CA ILE A 272 -4.81 9.22 -7.97
C ILE A 272 -3.45 9.50 -7.32
N GLU A 273 -3.27 10.69 -6.76
CA GLU A 273 -2.00 11.14 -6.22
C GLU A 273 -1.40 10.15 -5.20
N GLY A 274 -0.15 9.76 -5.39
CA GLY A 274 0.56 8.83 -4.52
C GLY A 274 0.06 7.38 -4.54
N GLN A 275 -0.93 7.02 -5.40
CA GLN A 275 -1.57 5.71 -5.40
C GLN A 275 -1.64 5.04 -6.77
N ALA A 276 -1.90 5.79 -7.82
CA ALA A 276 -2.14 5.26 -9.16
C ALA A 276 -1.87 6.30 -10.27
N PRO A 277 -1.57 5.86 -11.52
CA PRO A 277 -1.53 4.46 -11.95
C PRO A 277 -0.19 3.76 -11.68
N GLU A 278 -0.21 2.41 -11.78
CA GLU A 278 0.95 1.60 -12.11
C GLU A 278 0.92 1.35 -13.62
N ILE A 279 1.95 1.76 -14.34
CA ILE A 279 2.11 1.46 -15.78
C ILE A 279 3.56 1.08 -16.03
N CYS A 280 3.79 -0.11 -16.57
CA CYS A 280 5.16 -0.61 -16.78
C CYS A 280 5.23 -1.69 -17.86
N PHE A 281 6.43 -1.92 -18.39
CA PHE A 281 6.77 -3.21 -18.92
C PHE A 281 7.07 -4.14 -17.75
N SER A 282 6.15 -5.06 -17.47
CA SER A 282 6.25 -6.05 -16.40
C SER A 282 7.00 -7.28 -16.91
N VAL A 283 8.10 -7.61 -16.25
CA VAL A 283 9.01 -8.69 -16.64
C VAL A 283 8.99 -9.78 -15.59
N LEU A 284 8.45 -10.94 -15.91
CA LEU A 284 8.50 -12.11 -15.04
C LEU A 284 9.65 -13.01 -15.48
N GLN A 285 10.64 -13.14 -14.62
CA GLN A 285 11.87 -13.90 -14.92
C GLN A 285 11.62 -15.40 -15.03
N PRO A 286 12.50 -16.16 -15.73
CA PRO A 286 12.39 -17.59 -15.87
C PRO A 286 12.20 -18.33 -14.54
N GLY A 287 11.31 -19.33 -14.52
CA GLY A 287 11.04 -20.14 -13.35
C GLY A 287 10.41 -19.40 -12.16
N THR A 288 9.82 -18.22 -12.38
CA THR A 288 9.21 -17.42 -11.32
C THR A 288 7.69 -17.64 -11.26
N ARG A 289 7.16 -17.69 -10.03
CA ARG A 289 5.73 -17.66 -9.73
C ARG A 289 5.43 -16.49 -8.80
N ILE A 290 4.47 -15.65 -9.19
CA ILE A 290 3.81 -14.68 -8.31
C ILE A 290 2.75 -15.45 -7.53
N MET A 291 2.88 -15.46 -6.20
CA MET A 291 2.01 -16.25 -5.33
C MET A 291 0.58 -15.70 -5.28
N PRO A 292 -0.42 -16.52 -4.96
CA PRO A 292 -1.81 -16.10 -4.88
C PRO A 292 -1.99 -14.86 -4.00
N HIS A 293 -2.58 -13.81 -4.55
CA HIS A 293 -2.82 -12.55 -3.83
C HIS A 293 -4.08 -11.85 -4.34
N TYR A 294 -4.42 -10.73 -3.72
CA TYR A 294 -5.57 -9.90 -4.06
C TYR A 294 -5.11 -8.47 -4.29
N GLY A 295 -5.73 -7.79 -5.22
CA GLY A 295 -5.60 -6.36 -5.44
C GLY A 295 -6.34 -5.51 -4.39
N VAL A 296 -6.28 -4.21 -4.59
CA VAL A 296 -6.68 -3.24 -3.56
C VAL A 296 -8.11 -2.75 -3.72
N THR A 297 -8.63 -2.62 -4.94
CA THR A 297 -9.97 -2.06 -5.20
C THR A 297 -10.49 -2.46 -6.58
N ASN A 298 -11.78 -2.78 -6.65
CA ASN A 298 -12.47 -3.07 -7.91
C ASN A 298 -12.86 -1.80 -8.70
N THR A 299 -12.47 -0.62 -8.24
CA THR A 299 -12.61 0.63 -9.00
C THR A 299 -11.57 0.77 -10.10
N ARG A 300 -10.53 -0.05 -10.06
CA ARG A 300 -9.50 -0.22 -11.09
C ARG A 300 -9.46 -1.65 -11.53
N LEU A 301 -9.13 -1.86 -12.79
CA LEU A 301 -8.83 -3.16 -13.37
C LEU A 301 -7.39 -3.15 -13.86
N VAL A 302 -6.81 -4.32 -14.04
CA VAL A 302 -5.47 -4.49 -14.60
C VAL A 302 -5.58 -4.91 -16.05
N TYR A 303 -4.97 -4.12 -16.93
CA TYR A 303 -4.85 -4.40 -18.35
C TYR A 303 -3.44 -4.93 -18.66
N HIS A 304 -3.38 -6.06 -19.35
CA HIS A 304 -2.15 -6.61 -19.89
C HIS A 304 -2.20 -6.64 -21.40
N LEU A 305 -1.20 -6.05 -22.08
CA LEU A 305 -0.90 -6.35 -23.47
C LEU A 305 0.34 -7.25 -23.52
N PRO A 306 0.20 -8.55 -23.83
CA PRO A 306 1.32 -9.48 -23.86
C PRO A 306 2.26 -9.17 -25.04
N LEU A 307 3.57 -8.95 -24.73
CA LEU A 307 4.59 -8.51 -25.69
C LEU A 307 5.62 -9.59 -26.01
N LEU A 308 5.99 -10.40 -25.02
CA LEU A 308 6.85 -11.57 -25.17
C LEU A 308 6.31 -12.63 -24.22
N VAL A 309 5.79 -13.72 -24.77
CA VAL A 309 5.16 -14.80 -23.99
C VAL A 309 5.73 -16.13 -24.44
N PRO A 310 6.73 -16.65 -23.72
CA PRO A 310 7.19 -18.02 -23.91
C PRO A 310 6.11 -19.05 -23.57
N GLU A 311 6.30 -20.29 -24.00
CA GLU A 311 5.45 -21.41 -23.57
C GLU A 311 5.47 -21.55 -22.04
N ASP A 312 4.44 -22.17 -21.46
CA ASP A 312 4.28 -22.37 -20.01
C ASP A 312 4.24 -21.09 -19.15
N CYS A 313 3.66 -20.03 -19.70
CA CYS A 313 3.34 -18.80 -18.98
C CYS A 313 1.84 -18.59 -18.88
N ALA A 314 1.29 -18.42 -17.68
CA ALA A 314 -0.13 -18.16 -17.51
C ALA A 314 -0.43 -17.26 -16.30
N LEU A 315 -1.62 -16.65 -16.36
CA LEU A 315 -2.33 -15.97 -15.28
C LEU A 315 -3.47 -16.87 -14.85
N HIS A 316 -3.60 -17.14 -13.57
CA HIS A 316 -4.77 -17.81 -13.01
C HIS A 316 -5.54 -16.83 -12.13
N VAL A 317 -6.81 -16.63 -12.43
CA VAL A 317 -7.75 -15.85 -11.62
C VAL A 317 -8.78 -16.80 -11.05
N PHE A 318 -8.82 -16.92 -9.72
CA PHE A 318 -9.75 -17.83 -9.04
C PHE A 318 -11.18 -17.42 -9.32
N GLY A 319 -12.00 -18.37 -9.73
CA GLY A 319 -13.35 -18.13 -10.24
C GLY A 319 -13.44 -17.87 -11.74
N GLY A 320 -12.31 -17.54 -12.41
CA GLY A 320 -12.23 -17.37 -13.86
C GLY A 320 -11.39 -18.41 -14.57
N GLY A 321 -10.51 -19.10 -13.82
CA GLY A 321 -9.63 -20.12 -14.35
C GLY A 321 -8.29 -19.62 -14.86
N GLU A 322 -7.57 -20.48 -15.54
CA GLU A 322 -6.27 -20.21 -16.13
C GLU A 322 -6.42 -19.52 -17.49
N HIS A 323 -5.64 -18.47 -17.66
CA HIS A 323 -5.51 -17.72 -18.91
C HIS A 323 -4.06 -17.78 -19.38
N ALA A 324 -3.80 -18.54 -20.43
CA ALA A 324 -2.52 -18.51 -21.14
C ALA A 324 -2.48 -17.23 -21.99
N TRP A 325 -1.52 -16.35 -21.71
CA TRP A 325 -1.35 -15.16 -22.54
C TRP A 325 -0.98 -15.50 -23.97
N ARG A 326 -1.50 -14.73 -24.89
CA ARG A 326 -1.09 -14.74 -26.30
C ARG A 326 -0.62 -13.38 -26.71
N GLU A 327 0.51 -13.31 -27.39
CA GLU A 327 1.05 -12.04 -27.88
C GLU A 327 0.01 -11.31 -28.74
N ARG A 328 -0.10 -9.98 -28.54
CA ARG A 328 -1.07 -9.09 -29.21
C ARG A 328 -2.53 -9.23 -28.76
N GLU A 329 -2.88 -10.22 -27.95
CA GLU A 329 -4.24 -10.40 -27.43
C GLU A 329 -4.32 -9.81 -26.00
N PRO A 330 -4.96 -8.64 -25.80
CA PRO A 330 -5.00 -8.02 -24.49
C PRO A 330 -5.92 -8.78 -23.53
N VAL A 331 -5.59 -8.67 -22.23
CA VAL A 331 -6.37 -9.21 -21.11
C VAL A 331 -6.72 -8.07 -20.17
N LEU A 332 -8.00 -8.01 -19.76
CA LEU A 332 -8.49 -7.10 -18.75
C LEU A 332 -9.09 -7.93 -17.62
N PHE A 333 -8.58 -7.79 -16.39
CA PHE A 333 -9.07 -8.57 -15.27
C PHE A 333 -9.18 -7.73 -14.00
N ASP A 334 -10.07 -8.18 -13.10
CA ASP A 334 -10.24 -7.61 -11.77
C ASP A 334 -9.25 -8.31 -10.81
N ASP A 335 -8.19 -7.60 -10.43
CA ASP A 335 -7.14 -8.08 -9.54
C ASP A 335 -7.62 -8.27 -8.10
N THR A 336 -8.82 -7.79 -7.76
CA THR A 336 -9.44 -8.03 -6.44
C THR A 336 -9.97 -9.46 -6.29
N PHE A 337 -10.08 -10.22 -7.38
CA PHE A 337 -10.13 -11.67 -7.30
C PHE A 337 -8.77 -12.23 -6.93
N GLN A 338 -8.74 -13.31 -6.16
CA GLN A 338 -7.48 -13.99 -5.90
C GLN A 338 -6.85 -14.39 -7.22
N HIS A 339 -5.59 -14.04 -7.43
CA HIS A 339 -4.91 -14.36 -8.67
C HIS A 339 -3.43 -14.64 -8.43
N GLU A 340 -2.85 -15.39 -9.35
CA GLU A 340 -1.45 -15.74 -9.39
C GLU A 340 -0.96 -15.78 -10.84
N ALA A 341 0.36 -15.75 -11.04
CA ALA A 341 0.93 -15.86 -12.36
C ALA A 341 2.24 -16.63 -12.31
N TRP A 342 2.60 -17.29 -13.39
CA TRP A 342 3.86 -18.00 -13.48
C TRP A 342 4.50 -17.90 -14.85
N ASN A 343 5.81 -18.07 -14.84
CA ASN A 343 6.64 -18.28 -16.01
C ASN A 343 7.52 -19.51 -15.72
N ARG A 344 7.16 -20.67 -16.26
CA ARG A 344 7.92 -21.91 -16.10
C ARG A 344 8.92 -22.15 -17.23
N SER A 345 9.03 -21.21 -18.15
CA SER A 345 9.94 -21.27 -19.29
C SER A 345 11.39 -20.87 -18.92
N ALA A 346 12.29 -21.00 -19.89
CA ALA A 346 13.68 -20.54 -19.79
C ALA A 346 13.90 -19.09 -20.24
N LEU A 347 12.85 -18.41 -20.71
CA LEU A 347 12.92 -17.04 -21.22
C LEU A 347 12.03 -16.11 -20.36
N PRO A 348 12.34 -14.80 -20.27
CA PRO A 348 11.49 -13.85 -19.56
C PRO A 348 10.13 -13.67 -20.28
N ARG A 349 9.06 -13.47 -19.51
CA ARG A 349 7.76 -13.05 -20.01
C ARG A 349 7.61 -11.55 -19.82
N ILE A 350 7.19 -10.83 -20.88
CA ILE A 350 6.95 -9.38 -20.85
C ILE A 350 5.51 -9.08 -21.22
N VAL A 351 4.86 -8.25 -20.43
CA VAL A 351 3.57 -7.62 -20.75
C VAL A 351 3.67 -6.11 -20.50
N LEU A 352 2.99 -5.30 -21.31
CA LEU A 352 2.63 -3.95 -20.89
C LEU A 352 1.48 -4.12 -19.88
N LEU A 353 1.78 -3.81 -18.61
CA LEU A 353 0.85 -3.83 -17.51
C LEU A 353 0.42 -2.39 -17.20
N MET A 354 -0.86 -2.18 -17.04
CA MET A 354 -1.37 -0.88 -16.63
C MET A 354 -2.66 -0.99 -15.81
N ASP A 355 -2.75 -0.16 -14.77
CA ASP A 355 -3.99 0.13 -14.08
C ASP A 355 -4.88 0.98 -14.99
N CYS A 356 -6.15 0.65 -15.05
CA CYS A 356 -7.16 1.48 -15.71
C CYS A 356 -8.42 1.58 -14.84
N TRP A 357 -9.22 2.64 -15.05
CA TRP A 357 -10.52 2.71 -14.39
C TRP A 357 -11.38 1.51 -14.75
N ASN A 358 -12.14 0.99 -13.79
CA ASN A 358 -13.21 0.05 -14.12
C ASN A 358 -14.17 0.74 -15.10
N PRO A 359 -14.42 0.18 -16.30
CA PRO A 359 -15.21 0.82 -17.34
C PRO A 359 -16.67 1.08 -16.95
N HIS A 360 -17.18 0.39 -15.92
CA HIS A 360 -18.53 0.54 -15.38
C HIS A 360 -18.66 1.69 -14.35
N LEU A 361 -17.54 2.37 -14.01
CA LEU A 361 -17.57 3.64 -13.28
C LEU A 361 -17.92 4.78 -14.24
N ARG A 362 -18.89 5.60 -13.84
CA ARG A 362 -19.23 6.84 -14.54
C ARG A 362 -18.13 7.90 -14.36
N PRO A 363 -17.98 8.85 -15.29
CA PRO A 363 -16.96 9.89 -15.18
C PRO A 363 -16.99 10.66 -13.86
N GLU A 364 -18.18 10.99 -13.37
CA GLU A 364 -18.39 11.68 -12.09
C GLU A 364 -17.99 10.79 -10.89
N GLU A 365 -18.20 9.48 -10.98
CA GLU A 365 -17.76 8.54 -9.95
C GLU A 365 -16.23 8.41 -9.94
N ARG A 366 -15.57 8.41 -11.12
CA ARG A 366 -14.10 8.46 -11.23
C ARG A 366 -13.54 9.71 -10.56
N SER A 367 -14.16 10.87 -10.81
CA SER A 367 -13.77 12.14 -10.16
C SER A 367 -13.92 12.07 -8.64
N ALA A 368 -15.01 11.47 -8.15
CA ALA A 368 -15.24 11.27 -6.72
C ALA A 368 -14.26 10.25 -6.12
N MET A 369 -13.92 9.20 -6.84
CA MET A 369 -12.97 8.17 -6.38
C MET A 369 -11.56 8.72 -6.22
N ARG A 370 -11.10 9.64 -7.10
CA ARG A 370 -9.82 10.35 -6.90
C ARG A 370 -9.80 11.02 -5.52
N VAL A 371 -10.77 11.86 -5.24
CA VAL A 371 -10.88 12.59 -3.97
C VAL A 371 -11.00 11.62 -2.77
N LEU A 372 -11.85 10.62 -2.89
CA LEU A 372 -12.09 9.64 -1.83
C LEU A 372 -10.81 8.89 -1.45
N VAL A 373 -10.11 8.33 -2.44
CA VAL A 373 -8.90 7.54 -2.21
C VAL A 373 -7.77 8.40 -1.66
N GLU A 374 -7.56 9.61 -2.20
CA GLU A 374 -6.56 10.57 -1.68
C GLU A 374 -6.82 10.93 -0.21
N LEU A 375 -8.07 11.23 0.15
CA LEU A 375 -8.42 11.56 1.53
C LEU A 375 -8.26 10.37 2.48
N ILE A 376 -8.68 9.16 2.07
CA ILE A 376 -8.48 7.95 2.89
C ILE A 376 -6.99 7.68 3.07
N SER A 377 -6.20 7.77 2.00
CA SER A 377 -4.75 7.56 2.05
C SER A 377 -4.07 8.59 2.95
N ALA A 378 -4.40 9.86 2.83
CA ALA A 378 -3.90 10.92 3.72
C ALA A 378 -4.24 10.68 5.20
N TYR A 379 -5.33 9.98 5.47
CA TYR A 379 -5.68 9.53 6.83
C TYR A 379 -4.84 8.35 7.31
N GLN A 380 -4.38 7.50 6.40
CA GLN A 380 -3.62 6.30 6.74
C GLN A 380 -2.12 6.55 6.84
N ASP A 381 -1.63 7.60 6.17
CA ASP A 381 -0.22 7.94 6.14
C ASP A 381 0.12 8.98 7.21
N PHE A 382 0.74 8.54 8.29
CA PHE A 382 1.34 9.39 9.31
C PHE A 382 2.84 9.10 9.33
N GLY A 383 3.64 10.04 8.84
CA GLY A 383 5.07 9.87 8.65
C GLY A 383 5.93 10.88 9.40
N ASP A 384 7.23 10.84 9.15
CA ASP A 384 8.20 11.76 9.77
C ASP A 384 7.87 13.25 9.60
N PRO A 385 7.40 13.74 8.44
CA PRO A 385 6.97 15.13 8.29
C PRO A 385 5.83 15.54 9.24
N ASP A 386 4.90 14.61 9.50
CA ASP A 386 3.81 14.84 10.47
C ASP A 386 4.36 14.95 11.90
N PHE A 387 5.31 14.08 12.27
CA PHE A 387 5.95 14.16 13.58
C PHE A 387 6.71 15.48 13.79
N GLU A 388 7.46 15.95 12.78
CA GLU A 388 8.13 17.25 12.85
C GLU A 388 7.13 18.38 13.08
N ARG A 389 6.05 18.39 12.31
CA ARG A 389 5.01 19.41 12.41
C ARG A 389 4.28 19.37 13.77
N VAL A 390 3.89 18.19 14.25
CA VAL A 390 3.15 18.08 15.51
C VAL A 390 4.02 18.36 16.72
N ILE A 391 5.29 17.94 16.72
CA ILE A 391 6.23 18.24 17.80
C ILE A 391 6.47 19.74 17.86
N ALA A 392 6.67 20.41 16.72
CA ALA A 392 6.81 21.88 16.68
C ALA A 392 5.55 22.63 17.15
N ALA A 393 4.38 22.06 16.96
CA ALA A 393 3.11 22.66 17.39
C ALA A 393 2.82 22.46 18.90
N ILE A 394 3.43 21.44 19.52
CA ILE A 394 3.24 21.13 20.95
C ILE A 394 4.28 21.85 21.83
N GLY A 395 5.49 22.07 21.31
CA GLY A 395 6.61 22.67 22.05
C GLY A 395 6.57 24.14 22.04
#